data_61daca3f3c9f4aa239860aa86b8e4e1c
#
_entry.id   61daca3f3c9f4aa239860aa86b8e4e1c
#
_cell.length_a   1.000
_cell.length_b   1.000
_cell.length_c   1.000
_cell.angle_alpha   90.00
_cell.angle_beta   90.00
_cell.angle_gamma   90.00
#
_symmetry.space_group_name_H-M   'P 1'
#
loop_
_entity.id
_entity.type
_entity.pdbx_description
1 polymer ?
#
loop_
_entity_poly.entity_id
_entity_poly.type
_entity_poly.pdbx_seq_one_letter_code
_entity_poly.pdbx_strand_id
1 'polypeptide(L)'
;MICNLLLIDDHSLIRAGVRALVMDLPGYAVIGEASDGTQLLELVERLVPDIVLLDISMKDTCGLDALQQLKRVRPQSKVLILSMHTDPALIMQALESGAHGYLLKDTTATELEHALEALRNNERYLSPAIAHTVINQALTRVQKPQPDPGQAHNLTARQLEILRLIVRGKSTREIANGLSLSIKTIETHRAQIMKRLQIHDVAGLVLFAVREQIISLDD
;
A
#
# COMPACT_ATOMS: atom_id res chain seq x y z
N MET A 1 21.66 23.08 -11.60
CA MET A 1 20.76 23.31 -10.45
C MET A 1 20.95 22.13 -9.50
N ILE A 2 21.19 22.37 -8.22
CA ILE A 2 21.38 21.30 -7.21
C ILE A 2 20.01 20.75 -6.86
N CYS A 3 19.87 19.41 -6.82
CA CYS A 3 18.69 18.71 -6.38
C CYS A 3 18.76 18.47 -4.87
N ASN A 4 17.83 19.03 -4.14
CA ASN A 4 17.79 19.03 -2.67
C ASN A 4 17.04 17.80 -2.16
N LEU A 5 17.69 17.03 -1.28
CA LEU A 5 17.16 15.79 -0.73
C LEU A 5 16.84 15.95 0.76
N LEU A 6 15.70 15.40 1.18
CA LEU A 6 15.35 15.18 2.59
C LEU A 6 15.37 13.68 2.87
N LEU A 7 16.05 13.25 3.93
CA LEU A 7 16.22 11.84 4.29
C LEU A 7 15.51 11.54 5.60
N ILE A 8 14.53 10.62 5.56
CA ILE A 8 13.73 10.19 6.71
C ILE A 8 13.90 8.67 6.88
N ASP A 9 14.59 8.25 7.92
CA ASP A 9 14.89 6.85 8.22
C ASP A 9 15.24 6.67 9.69
N ASP A 10 14.65 5.70 10.41
CA ASP A 10 14.94 5.47 11.83
C ASP A 10 16.27 4.71 12.06
N HIS A 11 16.85 4.11 11.00
CA HIS A 11 18.12 3.42 11.05
C HIS A 11 19.30 4.37 10.83
N SER A 12 19.96 4.77 11.89
CA SER A 12 21.07 5.76 11.86
C SER A 12 22.21 5.37 10.92
N LEU A 13 22.55 4.08 10.83
CA LEU A 13 23.62 3.60 9.97
C LEU A 13 23.24 3.71 8.48
N ILE A 14 22.01 3.34 8.12
CA ILE A 14 21.51 3.49 6.76
C ILE A 14 21.44 4.94 6.35
N ARG A 15 20.91 5.80 7.23
CA ARG A 15 20.84 7.23 7.00
C ARG A 15 22.22 7.85 6.77
N ALA A 16 23.20 7.51 7.60
CA ALA A 16 24.57 7.94 7.42
C ALA A 16 25.20 7.44 6.10
N GLY A 17 24.94 6.18 5.73
CA GLY A 17 25.42 5.59 4.49
C GLY A 17 24.82 6.27 3.26
N VAL A 18 23.49 6.44 3.22
CA VAL A 18 22.80 7.13 2.10
C VAL A 18 23.29 8.58 1.99
N ARG A 19 23.45 9.28 3.10
CA ARG A 19 24.02 10.65 3.09
C ARG A 19 25.43 10.67 2.48
N ALA A 20 26.30 9.76 2.89
CA ALA A 20 27.68 9.68 2.36
C ALA A 20 27.65 9.44 0.83
N LEU A 21 26.83 8.48 0.35
CA LEU A 21 26.67 8.20 -1.07
C LEU A 21 26.18 9.44 -1.84
N VAL A 22 25.18 10.14 -1.31
CA VAL A 22 24.65 11.36 -1.96
C VAL A 22 25.67 12.48 -2.01
N MET A 23 26.53 12.63 -0.99
CA MET A 23 27.60 13.63 -0.98
C MET A 23 28.62 13.44 -2.11
N ASP A 24 28.83 12.20 -2.56
CA ASP A 24 29.72 11.86 -3.67
C ASP A 24 29.06 12.05 -5.05
N LEU A 25 27.74 12.28 -5.09
CA LEU A 25 26.99 12.47 -6.33
C LEU A 25 26.94 13.95 -6.72
N PRO A 26 27.51 14.34 -7.90
CA PRO A 26 27.46 15.73 -8.34
C PRO A 26 26.03 16.18 -8.65
N GLY A 27 25.66 17.32 -8.13
CA GLY A 27 24.36 17.94 -8.38
C GLY A 27 23.24 17.50 -7.43
N TYR A 28 23.58 16.82 -6.32
CA TYR A 28 22.66 16.45 -5.24
C TYR A 28 23.18 16.98 -3.91
N ALA A 29 22.28 17.29 -2.98
CA ALA A 29 22.60 17.70 -1.62
C ALA A 29 21.55 17.24 -0.62
N VAL A 30 21.95 16.60 0.48
CA VAL A 30 21.07 16.34 1.61
C VAL A 30 20.94 17.61 2.43
N ILE A 31 19.73 18.21 2.43
CA ILE A 31 19.44 19.48 3.12
C ILE A 31 18.77 19.31 4.48
N GLY A 32 18.36 18.07 4.81
CA GLY A 32 17.78 17.73 6.10
C GLY A 32 17.67 16.23 6.30
N GLU A 33 17.61 15.85 7.57
CA GLU A 33 17.45 14.46 8.01
C GLU A 33 16.51 14.39 9.20
N ALA A 34 15.76 13.29 9.32
CA ALA A 34 15.02 12.95 10.53
C ALA A 34 15.04 11.43 10.79
N SER A 35 14.83 11.04 12.03
CA SER A 35 14.78 9.65 12.48
C SER A 35 13.37 9.09 12.57
N ASP A 36 12.35 9.92 12.37
CA ASP A 36 10.94 9.53 12.41
C ASP A 36 10.08 10.38 11.45
N GLY A 37 8.90 9.85 11.11
CA GLY A 37 7.99 10.50 10.18
C GLY A 37 7.23 11.70 10.77
N THR A 38 7.27 11.92 12.08
CA THR A 38 6.51 13.02 12.70
C THR A 38 7.08 14.39 12.30
N GLN A 39 8.39 14.46 12.04
CA GLN A 39 9.08 15.66 11.61
C GLN A 39 8.99 15.92 10.10
N LEU A 40 8.48 14.95 9.33
CA LEU A 40 8.47 15.02 7.86
C LEU A 40 7.78 16.28 7.33
N LEU A 41 6.58 16.57 7.80
CA LEU A 41 5.80 17.69 7.28
C LEU A 41 6.44 19.02 7.59
N GLU A 42 6.90 19.22 8.84
CA GLU A 42 7.62 20.45 9.24
C GLU A 42 8.88 20.66 8.39
N LEU A 43 9.68 19.60 8.22
CA LEU A 43 10.91 19.68 7.43
C LEU A 43 10.63 19.96 5.95
N VAL A 44 9.60 19.34 5.37
CA VAL A 44 9.22 19.56 3.97
C VAL A 44 8.74 21.00 3.74
N GLU A 45 7.97 21.56 4.66
CA GLU A 45 7.50 22.94 4.55
C GLU A 45 8.66 23.94 4.68
N ARG A 46 9.57 23.70 5.62
CA ARG A 46 10.71 24.59 5.91
C ARG A 46 11.80 24.50 4.85
N LEU A 47 12.17 23.30 4.40
CA LEU A 47 13.33 23.06 3.54
C LEU A 47 13.00 22.99 2.05
N VAL A 48 11.74 22.73 1.70
CA VAL A 48 11.26 22.61 0.31
C VAL A 48 12.12 21.65 -0.53
N PRO A 49 12.27 20.37 -0.14
CA PRO A 49 13.10 19.44 -0.87
C PRO A 49 12.51 19.09 -2.23
N ASP A 50 13.37 18.79 -3.21
CA ASP A 50 12.98 18.27 -4.52
C ASP A 50 12.58 16.80 -4.43
N ILE A 51 13.34 16.01 -3.65
CA ILE A 51 13.12 14.58 -3.44
C ILE A 51 13.15 14.28 -1.94
N VAL A 52 12.20 13.47 -1.49
CA VAL A 52 12.17 12.90 -0.14
C VAL A 52 12.51 11.41 -0.25
N LEU A 53 13.58 11.00 0.43
CA LEU A 53 13.93 9.61 0.67
C LEU A 53 13.24 9.19 1.96
N LEU A 54 12.30 8.25 1.88
CA LEU A 54 11.41 7.91 2.99
C LEU A 54 11.45 6.42 3.29
N ASP A 55 11.85 6.06 4.51
CA ASP A 55 11.64 4.70 5.03
C ASP A 55 10.16 4.47 5.33
N ILE A 56 9.63 3.32 4.91
CA ILE A 56 8.26 2.93 5.25
C ILE A 56 8.17 2.08 6.52
N SER A 57 9.30 1.62 7.07
CA SER A 57 9.35 0.64 8.17
C SER A 57 9.73 1.26 9.51
N MET A 58 9.48 2.56 9.69
CA MET A 58 9.80 3.27 10.93
C MET A 58 8.93 2.81 12.10
N LYS A 59 9.52 2.75 13.31
CA LYS A 59 8.86 2.22 14.53
C LYS A 59 7.67 3.06 15.00
N ASP A 60 7.81 4.37 14.97
CA ASP A 60 6.87 5.29 15.60
C ASP A 60 5.84 5.89 14.62
N THR A 61 6.05 5.73 13.32
CA THR A 61 5.19 6.29 12.27
C THR A 61 5.09 5.34 11.09
N CYS A 62 3.87 5.03 10.67
CA CYS A 62 3.67 4.30 9.42
C CYS A 62 4.13 5.18 8.25
N GLY A 63 5.22 4.78 7.57
CA GLY A 63 5.76 5.56 6.45
C GLY A 63 4.78 5.76 5.30
N LEU A 64 3.80 4.86 5.12
CA LEU A 64 2.73 5.04 4.14
C LEU A 64 1.77 6.18 4.54
N ASP A 65 1.45 6.31 5.84
CA ASP A 65 0.62 7.41 6.32
C ASP A 65 1.36 8.75 6.17
N ALA A 66 2.67 8.76 6.49
CA ALA A 66 3.53 9.91 6.28
C ALA A 66 3.59 10.32 4.79
N LEU A 67 3.72 9.35 3.88
CA LEU A 67 3.66 9.57 2.44
C LEU A 67 2.32 10.20 2.00
N GLN A 68 1.19 9.68 2.47
CA GLN A 68 -0.12 10.21 2.13
C GLN A 68 -0.32 11.64 2.64
N GLN A 69 0.12 11.92 3.86
CA GLN A 69 0.08 13.27 4.42
C GLN A 69 0.96 14.23 3.62
N LEU A 70 2.19 13.82 3.29
CA LEU A 70 3.10 14.61 2.46
C LEU A 70 2.45 14.94 1.10
N LYS A 71 1.82 13.97 0.46
CA LYS A 71 1.18 14.17 -0.85
C LYS A 71 -0.03 15.10 -0.82
N ARG A 72 -0.71 15.21 0.33
CA ARG A 72 -1.80 16.19 0.51
C ARG A 72 -1.27 17.62 0.66
N VAL A 73 -0.16 17.80 1.39
CA VAL A 73 0.43 19.12 1.67
C VAL A 73 1.31 19.59 0.50
N ARG A 74 2.10 18.69 -0.05
CA ARG A 74 3.07 18.95 -1.13
C ARG A 74 2.97 17.89 -2.23
N PRO A 75 1.97 17.92 -3.09
CA PRO A 75 1.77 16.90 -4.15
C PRO A 75 2.92 16.85 -5.15
N GLN A 76 3.66 17.96 -5.31
CA GLN A 76 4.78 18.05 -6.26
C GLN A 76 6.10 17.46 -5.75
N SER A 77 6.27 17.26 -4.42
CA SER A 77 7.48 16.63 -3.88
C SER A 77 7.58 15.20 -4.36
N LYS A 78 8.73 14.85 -4.92
CA LYS A 78 9.02 13.49 -5.37
C LYS A 78 9.39 12.64 -4.17
N VAL A 79 8.87 11.42 -4.09
CA VAL A 79 9.15 10.52 -2.98
C VAL A 79 9.74 9.24 -3.51
N LEU A 80 10.94 8.89 -3.03
CA LEU A 80 11.59 7.61 -3.21
C LEU A 80 11.49 6.84 -1.90
N ILE A 81 10.77 5.74 -1.92
CA ILE A 81 10.70 4.84 -0.77
C ILE A 81 12.00 4.05 -0.64
N LEU A 82 12.53 3.98 0.59
CA LEU A 82 13.61 3.07 0.97
C LEU A 82 13.03 1.99 1.88
N SER A 83 13.26 0.70 1.56
CA SER A 83 12.68 -0.38 2.36
C SER A 83 13.47 -1.70 2.24
N MET A 84 13.39 -2.53 3.27
CA MET A 84 13.85 -3.92 3.20
C MET A 84 12.79 -4.88 2.66
N HIS A 85 11.55 -4.41 2.46
CA HIS A 85 10.42 -5.25 2.07
C HIS A 85 10.31 -5.41 0.56
N THR A 86 10.10 -6.65 0.15
CA THR A 86 9.85 -7.04 -1.26
C THR A 86 8.41 -7.49 -1.50
N ASP A 87 7.52 -7.32 -0.50
CA ASP A 87 6.11 -7.69 -0.60
C ASP A 87 5.42 -6.84 -1.69
N PRO A 88 4.87 -7.49 -2.74
CA PRO A 88 4.24 -6.80 -3.84
C PRO A 88 3.03 -5.95 -3.42
N ALA A 89 2.28 -6.37 -2.39
CA ALA A 89 1.12 -5.61 -1.91
C ALA A 89 1.55 -4.28 -1.30
N LEU A 90 2.62 -4.30 -0.48
CA LEU A 90 3.20 -3.10 0.14
C LEU A 90 3.78 -2.14 -0.91
N ILE A 91 4.49 -2.69 -1.91
CA ILE A 91 5.06 -1.90 -3.00
C ILE A 91 3.95 -1.20 -3.79
N MET A 92 2.92 -1.95 -4.18
CA MET A 92 1.77 -1.38 -4.91
C MET A 92 1.06 -0.31 -4.09
N GLN A 93 0.85 -0.55 -2.78
CA GLN A 93 0.24 0.43 -1.89
C GLN A 93 1.07 1.73 -1.80
N ALA A 94 2.39 1.63 -1.74
CA ALA A 94 3.28 2.79 -1.74
C ALA A 94 3.16 3.59 -3.05
N LEU A 95 3.16 2.90 -4.21
CA LEU A 95 3.01 3.53 -5.52
C LEU A 95 1.63 4.19 -5.70
N GLU A 96 0.57 3.52 -5.27
CA GLU A 96 -0.82 4.04 -5.29
C GLU A 96 -0.98 5.24 -4.34
N SER A 97 -0.25 5.25 -3.21
CA SER A 97 -0.20 6.38 -2.27
C SER A 97 0.61 7.57 -2.79
N GLY A 98 1.21 7.48 -3.96
CA GLY A 98 1.90 8.59 -4.64
C GLY A 98 3.42 8.55 -4.55
N ALA A 99 4.05 7.43 -4.18
CA ALA A 99 5.49 7.27 -4.32
C ALA A 99 5.90 7.34 -5.79
N HIS A 100 7.04 7.99 -6.08
CA HIS A 100 7.61 8.09 -7.42
C HIS A 100 8.60 6.97 -7.69
N GLY A 101 9.13 6.35 -6.64
CA GLY A 101 10.00 5.20 -6.76
C GLY A 101 10.02 4.36 -5.50
N TYR A 102 10.55 3.14 -5.65
CA TYR A 102 10.75 2.19 -4.57
C TYR A 102 12.12 1.54 -4.75
N LEU A 103 12.99 1.72 -3.75
CA LEU A 103 14.36 1.25 -3.74
C LEU A 103 14.57 0.35 -2.53
N LEU A 104 15.21 -0.81 -2.73
CA LEU A 104 15.56 -1.69 -1.64
C LEU A 104 16.77 -1.14 -0.87
N LYS A 105 16.78 -1.28 0.46
CA LYS A 105 17.88 -0.79 1.32
C LYS A 105 19.19 -1.59 1.18
N ASP A 106 19.14 -2.80 0.60
CA ASP A 106 20.29 -3.64 0.27
C ASP A 106 20.87 -3.34 -1.13
N THR A 107 20.47 -2.23 -1.71
CA THR A 107 20.86 -1.78 -3.05
C THR A 107 22.30 -1.25 -3.10
N THR A 108 22.83 -1.14 -4.32
CA THR A 108 24.15 -0.56 -4.59
C THR A 108 24.10 0.97 -4.69
N ALA A 109 25.26 1.62 -4.53
CA ALA A 109 25.38 3.06 -4.76
C ALA A 109 24.89 3.47 -6.15
N THR A 110 25.20 2.67 -7.17
CA THR A 110 24.80 2.90 -8.56
C THR A 110 23.29 2.85 -8.75
N GLU A 111 22.59 1.95 -8.03
CA GLU A 111 21.12 1.91 -8.11
C GLU A 111 20.48 3.12 -7.43
N LEU A 112 21.04 3.61 -6.32
CA LEU A 112 20.58 4.85 -5.70
C LEU A 112 20.76 6.04 -6.65
N GLU A 113 21.91 6.13 -7.33
CA GLU A 113 22.18 7.17 -8.34
C GLU A 113 21.14 7.12 -9.46
N HIS A 114 20.91 5.95 -10.07
CA HIS A 114 19.89 5.78 -11.12
C HIS A 114 18.48 6.15 -10.63
N ALA A 115 18.13 5.79 -9.40
CA ALA A 115 16.83 6.14 -8.84
C ALA A 115 16.67 7.65 -8.68
N LEU A 116 17.69 8.34 -8.17
CA LEU A 116 17.69 9.80 -8.01
C LEU A 116 17.64 10.51 -9.36
N GLU A 117 18.39 10.02 -10.36
CA GLU A 117 18.40 10.57 -11.71
C GLU A 117 17.03 10.40 -12.39
N ALA A 118 16.42 9.22 -12.31
CA ALA A 118 15.07 8.97 -12.82
C ALA A 118 14.05 9.94 -12.21
N LEU A 119 14.05 10.07 -10.88
CA LEU A 119 13.15 10.99 -10.21
C LEU A 119 13.41 12.45 -10.59
N ARG A 120 14.67 12.86 -10.73
CA ARG A 120 15.03 14.21 -11.19
C ARG A 120 14.43 14.50 -12.56
N ASN A 121 14.43 13.51 -13.45
CA ASN A 121 13.88 13.60 -14.80
C ASN A 121 12.35 13.42 -14.88
N ASN A 122 11.65 13.38 -13.74
CA ASN A 122 10.21 13.11 -13.62
C ASN A 122 9.81 11.68 -14.06
N GLU A 123 10.73 10.75 -14.03
CA GLU A 123 10.50 9.34 -14.30
C GLU A 123 10.24 8.59 -12.98
N ARG A 124 9.64 7.41 -13.08
CA ARG A 124 9.45 6.52 -11.95
C ARG A 124 10.58 5.51 -11.89
N TYR A 125 10.93 5.07 -10.67
CA TYR A 125 11.98 4.09 -10.47
C TYR A 125 11.52 2.93 -9.57
N LEU A 126 11.86 1.71 -9.99
CA LEU A 126 11.72 0.51 -9.17
C LEU A 126 13.03 -0.25 -9.22
N SER A 127 13.51 -0.72 -8.06
CA SER A 127 14.64 -1.65 -8.02
C SER A 127 14.42 -2.82 -8.97
N PRO A 128 15.39 -3.20 -9.78
CA PRO A 128 15.26 -4.31 -10.74
C PRO A 128 14.76 -5.61 -10.08
N ALA A 129 15.21 -5.87 -8.84
CA ALA A 129 14.80 -7.04 -8.06
C ALA A 129 13.28 -7.13 -7.81
N ILE A 130 12.58 -6.00 -7.75
CA ILE A 130 11.13 -5.96 -7.50
C ILE A 130 10.31 -5.64 -8.75
N ALA A 131 10.92 -5.10 -9.80
CA ALA A 131 10.21 -4.70 -11.02
C ALA A 131 9.43 -5.86 -11.63
N HIS A 132 10.03 -7.04 -11.75
CA HIS A 132 9.38 -8.25 -12.26
C HIS A 132 8.14 -8.65 -11.43
N THR A 133 8.26 -8.56 -10.12
CA THR A 133 7.18 -8.91 -9.18
C THR A 133 6.01 -7.95 -9.32
N VAL A 134 6.30 -6.65 -9.41
CA VAL A 134 5.29 -5.60 -9.61
C VAL A 134 4.59 -5.75 -10.97
N ILE A 135 5.35 -6.00 -12.05
CA ILE A 135 4.80 -6.23 -13.39
C ILE A 135 3.88 -7.45 -13.39
N ASN A 136 4.32 -8.58 -12.82
CA ASN A 136 3.51 -9.81 -12.75
C ASN A 136 2.23 -9.59 -11.94
N GLN A 137 2.29 -8.85 -10.85
CA GLN A 137 1.10 -8.53 -10.06
C GLN A 137 0.15 -7.57 -10.80
N ALA A 138 0.70 -6.56 -11.49
CA ALA A 138 -0.09 -5.66 -12.32
C ALA A 138 -0.78 -6.43 -13.47
N LEU A 139 -0.05 -7.32 -14.16
CA LEU A 139 -0.62 -8.19 -15.19
C LEU A 139 -1.68 -9.14 -14.64
N THR A 140 -1.48 -9.67 -13.43
CA THR A 140 -2.48 -10.51 -12.76
C THR A 140 -3.72 -9.71 -12.36
N ARG A 141 -3.56 -8.43 -11.98
CA ARG A 141 -4.70 -7.51 -11.74
C ARG A 141 -5.43 -7.14 -13.04
N VAL A 142 -4.72 -6.98 -14.15
CA VAL A 142 -5.32 -6.73 -15.48
C VAL A 142 -6.02 -7.97 -16.02
N GLN A 143 -5.49 -9.17 -15.75
CA GLN A 143 -6.10 -10.46 -16.12
C GLN A 143 -7.21 -10.93 -15.17
N LYS A 144 -7.20 -10.46 -13.90
CA LYS A 144 -8.41 -10.49 -13.10
C LYS A 144 -9.21 -9.26 -13.54
N PRO A 145 -10.45 -9.46 -14.04
CA PRO A 145 -11.34 -8.32 -14.23
C PRO A 145 -11.27 -7.50 -12.95
N GLN A 146 -11.08 -6.17 -13.08
CA GLN A 146 -11.32 -5.28 -11.94
C GLN A 146 -12.61 -5.77 -11.30
N PRO A 147 -12.73 -5.82 -9.95
CA PRO A 147 -14.02 -6.03 -9.37
C PRO A 147 -14.90 -4.93 -9.95
N ASP A 148 -15.67 -5.32 -10.96
CA ASP A 148 -16.79 -4.55 -11.47
C ASP A 148 -17.56 -4.10 -10.23
N PRO A 149 -18.08 -2.85 -10.15
CA PRO A 149 -19.01 -2.46 -9.09
C PRO A 149 -20.19 -3.41 -8.91
N GLY A 150 -20.22 -4.54 -9.60
CA GLY A 150 -21.13 -5.65 -9.52
C GLY A 150 -20.54 -6.95 -8.98
N GLN A 151 -19.49 -6.99 -8.15
CA GLN A 151 -18.98 -8.26 -7.58
C GLN A 151 -19.99 -8.98 -6.65
N ALA A 152 -21.03 -8.30 -6.19
CA ALA A 152 -22.22 -9.00 -5.71
C ALA A 152 -22.78 -10.01 -6.76
N HIS A 153 -22.51 -9.79 -8.05
CA HIS A 153 -22.94 -10.66 -9.16
C HIS A 153 -22.16 -11.99 -9.26
N ASN A 154 -21.01 -12.14 -8.61
CA ASN A 154 -20.28 -13.41 -8.58
C ASN A 154 -20.81 -14.39 -7.51
N LEU A 155 -21.69 -13.93 -6.64
CA LEU A 155 -22.41 -14.79 -5.69
C LEU A 155 -23.74 -15.25 -6.28
N THR A 156 -24.07 -16.52 -6.07
CA THR A 156 -25.42 -17.00 -6.40
C THR A 156 -26.45 -16.29 -5.52
N ALA A 157 -27.71 -16.21 -5.93
CA ALA A 157 -28.79 -15.63 -5.11
C ALA A 157 -28.83 -16.23 -3.70
N ARG A 158 -28.56 -17.54 -3.58
CA ARG A 158 -28.50 -18.22 -2.28
C ARG A 158 -27.29 -17.80 -1.44
N GLN A 159 -26.14 -17.60 -2.06
CA GLN A 159 -24.95 -17.11 -1.37
C GLN A 159 -25.11 -15.66 -0.90
N LEU A 160 -25.76 -14.83 -1.70
CA LEU A 160 -26.08 -13.46 -1.33
C LEU A 160 -27.03 -13.38 -0.13
N GLU A 161 -28.06 -14.24 -0.11
CA GLU A 161 -28.97 -14.37 1.02
C GLU A 161 -28.24 -14.79 2.31
N ILE A 162 -27.36 -15.79 2.23
CA ILE A 162 -26.55 -16.25 3.35
C ILE A 162 -25.58 -15.15 3.78
N LEU A 163 -24.94 -14.42 2.86
CA LEU A 163 -24.06 -13.29 3.18
C LEU A 163 -24.80 -12.22 3.98
N ARG A 164 -26.01 -11.82 3.56
CA ARG A 164 -26.83 -10.85 4.30
C ARG A 164 -27.11 -11.27 5.73
N LEU A 165 -27.36 -12.55 5.96
CA LEU A 165 -27.62 -13.09 7.30
C LEU A 165 -26.34 -13.14 8.16
N ILE A 166 -25.19 -13.46 7.56
CA ILE A 166 -23.89 -13.45 8.26
C ILE A 166 -23.54 -12.04 8.74
N VAL A 167 -23.66 -11.04 7.87
CA VAL A 167 -23.29 -9.65 8.20
C VAL A 167 -24.26 -8.98 9.17
N ARG A 168 -25.50 -9.49 9.29
CA ARG A 168 -26.47 -9.15 10.34
C ARG A 168 -26.22 -9.88 11.67
N GLY A 169 -25.08 -10.56 11.80
CA GLY A 169 -24.64 -11.21 13.03
C GLY A 169 -25.34 -12.55 13.33
N LYS A 170 -26.08 -13.15 12.37
CA LYS A 170 -26.70 -14.45 12.60
C LYS A 170 -25.67 -15.57 12.65
N SER A 171 -25.81 -16.44 13.65
CA SER A 171 -24.99 -17.64 13.79
C SER A 171 -25.29 -18.65 12.66
N THR A 172 -24.33 -19.54 12.39
CA THR A 172 -24.48 -20.62 11.39
C THR A 172 -25.73 -21.46 11.67
N ARG A 173 -26.06 -21.67 12.94
CA ARG A 173 -27.24 -22.46 13.40
C ARG A 173 -28.56 -21.73 13.12
N GLU A 174 -28.61 -20.42 13.38
CA GLU A 174 -29.79 -19.59 13.09
C GLU A 174 -30.05 -19.51 11.59
N ILE A 175 -28.98 -19.37 10.79
CA ILE A 175 -29.07 -19.33 9.33
C ILE A 175 -29.57 -20.68 8.80
N ALA A 176 -29.02 -21.79 9.31
CA ALA A 176 -29.44 -23.14 8.93
C ALA A 176 -30.93 -23.38 9.21
N ASN A 177 -31.41 -23.01 10.41
CA ASN A 177 -32.81 -23.12 10.79
C ASN A 177 -33.72 -22.22 9.94
N GLY A 178 -33.36 -20.94 9.76
CA GLY A 178 -34.16 -19.98 8.99
C GLY A 178 -34.29 -20.34 7.50
N LEU A 179 -33.28 -21.02 6.95
CA LEU A 179 -33.24 -21.41 5.54
C LEU A 179 -33.59 -22.90 5.28
N SER A 180 -33.95 -23.64 6.34
CA SER A 180 -34.25 -25.07 6.30
C SER A 180 -33.13 -25.91 5.66
N LEU A 181 -31.88 -25.59 6.02
CA LEU A 181 -30.66 -26.25 5.55
C LEU A 181 -29.92 -26.92 6.71
N SER A 182 -28.98 -27.82 6.38
CA SER A 182 -28.06 -28.36 7.37
C SER A 182 -26.97 -27.33 7.74
N ILE A 183 -26.46 -27.39 8.99
CA ILE A 183 -25.33 -26.58 9.45
C ILE A 183 -24.13 -26.76 8.49
N LYS A 184 -23.84 -27.99 8.09
CA LYS A 184 -22.76 -28.33 7.15
C LYS A 184 -22.93 -27.65 5.79
N THR A 185 -24.18 -27.54 5.30
CA THR A 185 -24.49 -26.83 4.06
C THR A 185 -24.18 -25.34 4.19
N ILE A 186 -24.52 -24.70 5.31
CA ILE A 186 -24.21 -23.29 5.55
C ILE A 186 -22.70 -23.06 5.68
N GLU A 187 -21.96 -23.94 6.36
CA GLU A 187 -20.50 -23.87 6.44
C GLU A 187 -19.84 -23.96 5.06
N THR A 188 -20.35 -24.86 4.20
CA THR A 188 -19.87 -24.97 2.81
C THR A 188 -20.12 -23.68 2.02
N HIS A 189 -21.30 -23.08 2.14
CA HIS A 189 -21.61 -21.80 1.49
C HIS A 189 -20.73 -20.67 2.04
N ARG A 190 -20.49 -20.57 3.36
CA ARG A 190 -19.58 -19.59 3.97
C ARG A 190 -18.17 -19.72 3.40
N ALA A 191 -17.62 -20.92 3.35
CA ALA A 191 -16.30 -21.17 2.78
C ALA A 191 -16.23 -20.77 1.30
N GLN A 192 -17.26 -21.07 0.52
CA GLN A 192 -17.35 -20.68 -0.88
C GLN A 192 -17.46 -19.16 -1.07
N ILE A 193 -18.27 -18.47 -0.25
CA ILE A 193 -18.41 -17.01 -0.26
C ILE A 193 -17.05 -16.38 0.04
N MET A 194 -16.40 -16.74 1.15
CA MET A 194 -15.09 -16.24 1.55
C MET A 194 -14.04 -16.46 0.45
N LYS A 195 -14.01 -17.67 -0.14
CA LYS A 195 -13.09 -17.99 -1.23
C LYS A 195 -13.36 -17.15 -2.49
N ARG A 196 -14.62 -16.97 -2.87
CA ARG A 196 -14.99 -16.19 -4.07
C ARG A 196 -14.69 -14.70 -3.91
N LEU A 197 -14.95 -14.16 -2.72
CA LEU A 197 -14.71 -12.76 -2.41
C LEU A 197 -13.24 -12.48 -1.99
N GLN A 198 -12.44 -13.55 -1.78
CA GLN A 198 -11.08 -13.46 -1.24
C GLN A 198 -11.03 -12.76 0.12
N ILE A 199 -12.04 -12.97 0.94
CA ILE A 199 -12.18 -12.41 2.29
C ILE A 199 -12.07 -13.56 3.28
N HIS A 200 -11.26 -13.41 4.32
CA HIS A 200 -10.91 -14.51 5.22
C HIS A 200 -11.54 -14.40 6.62
N ASP A 201 -12.25 -13.30 6.90
CA ASP A 201 -12.90 -13.06 8.19
C ASP A 201 -14.29 -12.40 8.03
N VAL A 202 -15.07 -12.41 9.12
CA VAL A 202 -16.43 -11.87 9.12
C VAL A 202 -16.42 -10.34 9.02
N ALA A 203 -15.43 -9.68 9.63
CA ALA A 203 -15.32 -8.21 9.57
C ALA A 203 -15.12 -7.72 8.14
N GLY A 204 -14.27 -8.41 7.39
CA GLY A 204 -14.09 -8.16 5.96
C GLY A 204 -15.37 -8.38 5.14
N LEU A 205 -16.19 -9.41 5.48
CA LEU A 205 -17.49 -9.62 4.84
C LEU A 205 -18.48 -8.48 5.14
N VAL A 206 -18.47 -7.94 6.37
CA VAL A 206 -19.30 -6.77 6.74
C VAL A 206 -18.89 -5.54 5.94
N LEU A 207 -17.60 -5.22 5.90
CA LEU A 207 -17.08 -4.08 5.12
C LEU A 207 -17.39 -4.21 3.62
N PHE A 208 -17.26 -5.41 3.08
CA PHE A 208 -17.64 -5.72 1.69
C PHE A 208 -19.12 -5.46 1.45
N ALA A 209 -20.00 -5.97 2.33
CA ALA A 209 -21.45 -5.86 2.17
C ALA A 209 -21.94 -4.40 2.26
N VAL A 210 -21.32 -3.57 3.11
CA VAL A 210 -21.60 -2.13 3.19
C VAL A 210 -21.13 -1.42 1.91
N ARG A 211 -19.90 -1.70 1.47
CA ARG A 211 -19.33 -1.07 0.26
C ARG A 211 -20.13 -1.39 -1.00
N GLU A 212 -20.60 -2.63 -1.15
CA GLU A 212 -21.40 -3.08 -2.29
C GLU A 212 -22.91 -2.81 -2.10
N GLN A 213 -23.29 -2.04 -1.06
CA GLN A 213 -24.68 -1.71 -0.74
C GLN A 213 -25.62 -2.93 -0.63
N ILE A 214 -25.05 -4.09 -0.23
CA ILE A 214 -25.81 -5.33 0.02
C ILE A 214 -26.67 -5.19 1.28
N ILE A 215 -26.18 -4.39 2.25
CA ILE A 215 -26.88 -3.94 3.48
C ILE A 215 -26.66 -2.44 3.64
N SER A 216 -27.64 -1.75 4.27
CA SER A 216 -27.50 -0.39 4.77
C SER A 216 -27.03 -0.40 6.22
N LEU A 217 -26.32 0.67 6.66
CA LEU A 217 -25.94 0.84 8.07
C LEU A 217 -27.13 1.07 8.99
N ASP A 218 -28.31 1.32 8.43
CA ASP A 218 -29.59 1.54 9.15
C ASP A 218 -30.45 0.26 9.22
N ASP A 219 -30.02 -0.87 8.67
CA ASP A 219 -30.64 -2.20 8.73
C ASP A 219 -30.02 -3.07 9.86
#